data_2fccb4e14b2487fab8f35a1a53c200eb
#
_entry.id   2fccb4e14b2487fab8f35a1a53c200eb
#
_cell.length_a   1.000
_cell.length_b   1.000
_cell.length_c   1.000
_cell.angle_alpha   90.00
_cell.angle_beta   90.00
_cell.angle_gamma   90.00
#
_symmetry.space_group_name_H-M   'P 1'
#
loop_
_entity.id
_entity.type
_entity.pdbx_description
1 polymer ?
#
loop_
_entity_poly.entity_id
_entity_poly.type
_entity_poly.pdbx_seq_one_letter_code
_entity_poly.pdbx_strand_id
1 'polypeptide(L)'
;MRKATLRRTTGETDISITLIVDGTGRFEGTSGIGFFDHMLHLLARHSGMDISLTCQGDLDVDNHHTIEDIGITLGEVFEKALGDKKGIHRYGCFFCPMDEALSRIVLDLSGRSYLVFDVDIPVERIGSFETEMTREFFLAFANNAKMNLHMATLYGVNGHHIVESLFKGIGHALKEAVTIEGDTILSTKGVL
;
A
#
# COMPACT_ATOMS: atom_id res chain seq x y z
N MET A 1 -17.13 0.82 -11.92
CA MET A 1 -16.62 0.59 -10.55
C MET A 1 -15.53 -0.45 -10.64
N ARG A 2 -14.28 -0.07 -10.40
CA ARG A 2 -13.10 -0.93 -10.45
C ARG A 2 -13.00 -1.71 -9.15
N LYS A 3 -13.19 -3.04 -9.23
CA LYS A 3 -13.23 -3.93 -8.07
C LYS A 3 -12.61 -5.27 -8.42
N ALA A 4 -11.88 -5.85 -7.48
CA ALA A 4 -11.41 -7.23 -7.56
C ALA A 4 -11.42 -7.91 -6.20
N THR A 5 -11.41 -9.22 -6.21
CA THR A 5 -11.22 -10.08 -5.03
C THR A 5 -10.16 -11.13 -5.38
N LEU A 6 -9.28 -11.39 -4.42
CA LEU A 6 -8.26 -12.41 -4.52
C LEU A 6 -8.10 -13.13 -3.19
N ARG A 7 -7.88 -14.44 -3.24
CA ARG A 7 -7.47 -15.26 -2.09
C ARG A 7 -6.13 -15.91 -2.41
N ARG A 8 -5.20 -15.81 -1.48
CA ARG A 8 -3.89 -16.43 -1.51
C ARG A 8 -3.72 -17.30 -0.28
N THR A 9 -3.40 -18.57 -0.48
CA THR A 9 -3.19 -19.54 0.60
C THR A 9 -1.81 -20.18 0.40
N THR A 10 -1.02 -20.19 1.46
CA THR A 10 0.30 -20.83 1.55
C THR A 10 0.31 -21.83 2.70
N GLY A 11 1.47 -22.37 3.06
CA GLY A 11 1.61 -23.16 4.29
C GLY A 11 1.63 -22.30 5.56
N GLU A 12 1.79 -20.98 5.43
CA GLU A 12 2.02 -20.02 6.52
C GLU A 12 0.83 -19.08 6.72
N THR A 13 0.10 -18.76 5.62
CA THR A 13 -0.98 -17.78 5.65
C THR A 13 -2.18 -18.20 4.80
N ASP A 14 -3.37 -17.72 5.16
CA ASP A 14 -4.58 -17.76 4.33
C ASP A 14 -5.20 -16.37 4.31
N ILE A 15 -5.10 -15.68 3.17
CA ILE A 15 -5.45 -14.28 3.04
C ILE A 15 -6.45 -14.10 1.89
N SER A 16 -7.54 -13.37 2.17
CA SER A 16 -8.49 -12.93 1.16
C SER A 16 -8.68 -11.42 1.25
N ILE A 17 -8.49 -10.74 0.12
CA ILE A 17 -8.69 -9.29 0.02
C ILE A 17 -9.71 -8.99 -1.08
N THR A 18 -10.70 -8.17 -0.74
CA THR A 18 -11.56 -7.47 -1.69
C THR A 18 -11.20 -6.00 -1.69
N LEU A 19 -10.86 -5.48 -2.87
CA LEU A 19 -10.54 -4.07 -3.09
C LEU A 19 -11.56 -3.43 -4.03
N ILE A 20 -12.07 -2.26 -3.63
CA ILE A 20 -12.86 -1.36 -4.47
C ILE A 20 -12.06 -0.06 -4.64
N VAL A 21 -11.52 0.17 -5.84
CA VAL A 21 -10.71 1.37 -6.12
C VAL A 21 -11.57 2.63 -6.04
N ASP A 22 -12.79 2.58 -6.58
CA ASP A 22 -13.76 3.68 -6.57
C ASP A 22 -14.66 3.58 -5.32
N GLY A 23 -14.03 3.50 -4.13
CA GLY A 23 -14.69 3.29 -2.83
C GLY A 23 -14.98 4.57 -2.07
N THR A 24 -15.09 4.43 -0.75
CA THR A 24 -15.39 5.51 0.21
C THR A 24 -14.35 5.64 1.33
N GLY A 25 -13.29 4.84 1.28
CA GLY A 25 -12.19 4.83 2.25
C GLY A 25 -12.51 3.99 3.49
N ARG A 26 -13.14 2.83 3.31
CA ARG A 26 -13.46 1.90 4.40
C ARG A 26 -12.44 0.79 4.48
N PHE A 27 -12.08 0.43 5.70
CA PHE A 27 -11.31 -0.76 6.01
C PHE A 27 -12.14 -1.67 6.91
N GLU A 28 -12.24 -2.94 6.54
CA GLU A 28 -12.90 -3.98 7.32
C GLU A 28 -11.99 -5.20 7.42
N GLY A 29 -11.84 -5.74 8.62
CA GLY A 29 -11.02 -6.92 8.90
C GLY A 29 -9.87 -6.65 9.85
N THR A 30 -8.98 -7.63 9.97
CA THR A 30 -7.79 -7.58 10.82
C THR A 30 -6.70 -8.50 10.28
N SER A 31 -5.44 -8.09 10.43
CA SER A 31 -4.26 -8.92 10.22
C SER A 31 -3.87 -9.70 11.48
N GLY A 32 -4.44 -9.32 12.64
CA GLY A 32 -4.01 -9.76 13.97
C GLY A 32 -2.88 -8.89 14.57
N ILE A 33 -2.38 -7.88 13.83
CA ILE A 33 -1.28 -7.00 14.23
C ILE A 33 -1.85 -5.58 14.35
N GLY A 34 -2.18 -5.14 15.56
CA GLY A 34 -2.98 -3.94 15.81
C GLY A 34 -2.45 -2.65 15.17
N PHE A 35 -1.11 -2.42 15.23
CA PHE A 35 -0.52 -1.25 14.59
C PHE A 35 -0.62 -1.32 13.05
N PHE A 36 -0.41 -2.50 12.48
CA PHE A 36 -0.52 -2.70 11.04
C PHE A 36 -1.96 -2.55 10.54
N ASP A 37 -2.95 -3.05 11.31
CA ASP A 37 -4.37 -2.82 11.01
C ASP A 37 -4.71 -1.33 10.99
N HIS A 38 -4.15 -0.55 11.94
CA HIS A 38 -4.27 0.91 11.93
C HIS A 38 -3.67 1.52 10.65
N MET A 39 -2.50 1.05 10.21
CA MET A 39 -1.87 1.51 8.96
C MET A 39 -2.69 1.17 7.71
N LEU A 40 -3.27 -0.02 7.63
CA LEU A 40 -4.16 -0.41 6.53
C LEU A 40 -5.45 0.43 6.51
N HIS A 41 -5.98 0.77 7.69
CA HIS A 41 -7.12 1.69 7.80
C HIS A 41 -6.77 3.09 7.27
N LEU A 42 -5.58 3.61 7.61
CA LEU A 42 -5.12 4.90 7.08
C LEU A 42 -4.94 4.85 5.56
N LEU A 43 -4.35 3.77 5.03
CA LEU A 43 -4.21 3.56 3.59
C LEU A 43 -5.59 3.61 2.90
N ALA A 44 -6.56 2.84 3.38
CA ALA A 44 -7.91 2.85 2.84
C ALA A 44 -8.55 4.25 2.91
N ARG A 45 -8.48 4.88 4.09
CA ARG A 45 -9.11 6.18 4.33
C ARG A 45 -8.56 7.29 3.43
N HIS A 46 -7.24 7.37 3.27
CA HIS A 46 -6.58 8.42 2.52
C HIS A 46 -6.57 8.17 1.00
N SER A 47 -6.61 6.91 0.57
CA SER A 47 -6.77 6.58 -0.86
C SER A 47 -8.21 6.71 -1.35
N GLY A 48 -9.19 6.65 -0.44
CA GLY A 48 -10.61 6.55 -0.78
C GLY A 48 -11.04 5.16 -1.25
N MET A 49 -10.13 4.18 -1.24
CA MET A 49 -10.43 2.79 -1.60
C MET A 49 -11.11 2.07 -0.45
N ASP A 50 -12.01 1.13 -0.75
CA ASP A 50 -12.53 0.22 0.27
C ASP A 50 -11.73 -1.08 0.23
N ILE A 51 -11.25 -1.52 1.39
CA ILE A 51 -10.46 -2.74 1.58
C ILE A 51 -11.16 -3.63 2.60
N SER A 52 -11.51 -4.86 2.20
CA SER A 52 -12.01 -5.89 3.12
C SER A 52 -10.97 -7.01 3.18
N LEU A 53 -10.44 -7.28 4.37
CA LEU A 53 -9.38 -8.25 4.65
C LEU A 53 -9.91 -9.38 5.53
N THR A 54 -9.69 -10.63 5.09
CA THR A 54 -9.72 -11.81 5.96
C THR A 54 -8.32 -12.41 5.96
N CYS A 55 -7.73 -12.56 7.13
CA CYS A 55 -6.36 -13.04 7.29
C CYS A 55 -6.25 -14.04 8.43
N GLN A 56 -5.56 -15.13 8.17
CA GLN A 56 -5.04 -16.05 9.17
C GLN A 56 -3.58 -16.30 8.83
N GLY A 57 -2.68 -15.86 9.70
CA GLY A 57 -1.24 -16.04 9.56
C GLY A 57 -0.65 -16.76 10.78
N ASP A 58 0.60 -17.18 10.66
CA ASP A 58 1.39 -17.88 11.66
C ASP A 58 2.09 -16.91 12.64
N LEU A 59 1.30 -16.01 13.26
CA LEU A 59 1.79 -14.95 14.17
C LEU A 59 2.52 -15.47 15.42
N ASP A 60 2.48 -16.76 15.69
CA ASP A 60 3.28 -17.43 16.70
C ASP A 60 4.75 -17.60 16.29
N VAL A 61 5.06 -17.48 15.00
CA VAL A 61 6.43 -17.39 14.48
C VAL A 61 6.94 -15.96 14.61
N ASP A 62 6.39 -15.06 13.81
CA ASP A 62 6.57 -13.60 13.84
C ASP A 62 5.52 -12.92 12.95
N ASN A 63 5.70 -11.62 12.67
CA ASN A 63 4.78 -10.85 11.82
C ASN A 63 5.14 -10.90 10.32
N HIS A 64 6.31 -11.43 9.94
CA HIS A 64 6.89 -11.28 8.61
C HIS A 64 5.99 -11.87 7.52
N HIS A 65 5.70 -13.18 7.60
CA HIS A 65 4.91 -13.88 6.58
C HIS A 65 3.54 -13.23 6.38
N THR A 66 2.89 -12.84 7.48
CA THR A 66 1.57 -12.21 7.44
C THR A 66 1.60 -10.86 6.74
N ILE A 67 2.56 -10.00 7.07
CA ILE A 67 2.66 -8.64 6.51
C ILE A 67 3.08 -8.68 5.05
N GLU A 68 4.07 -9.51 4.70
CA GLU A 68 4.52 -9.69 3.32
C GLU A 68 3.39 -10.22 2.43
N ASP A 69 2.71 -11.28 2.87
CA ASP A 69 1.63 -11.94 2.11
C ASP A 69 0.40 -11.04 1.96
N ILE A 70 0.09 -10.17 2.93
CA ILE A 70 -0.92 -9.12 2.77
C ILE A 70 -0.46 -8.11 1.70
N GLY A 71 0.81 -7.69 1.71
CA GLY A 71 1.39 -6.82 0.69
C GLY A 71 1.30 -7.41 -0.71
N ILE A 72 1.66 -8.69 -0.88
CA ILE A 72 1.54 -9.44 -2.14
C ILE A 72 0.08 -9.45 -2.60
N THR A 73 -0.82 -9.92 -1.73
CA THR A 73 -2.24 -10.08 -2.08
C THR A 73 -2.91 -8.74 -2.40
N LEU A 74 -2.57 -7.68 -1.64
CA LEU A 74 -3.07 -6.33 -1.91
C LEU A 74 -2.54 -5.78 -3.23
N GLY A 75 -1.28 -6.05 -3.57
CA GLY A 75 -0.69 -5.65 -4.85
C GLY A 75 -1.36 -6.33 -6.04
N GLU A 76 -1.55 -7.64 -5.97
CA GLU A 76 -2.20 -8.42 -7.02
C GLU A 76 -3.67 -8.02 -7.22
N VAL A 77 -4.42 -7.82 -6.14
CA VAL A 77 -5.83 -7.40 -6.23
C VAL A 77 -5.95 -5.96 -6.75
N PHE A 78 -5.00 -5.09 -6.42
CA PHE A 78 -4.94 -3.72 -6.94
C PHE A 78 -4.68 -3.71 -8.45
N GLU A 79 -3.66 -4.43 -8.93
CA GLU A 79 -3.37 -4.58 -10.36
C GLU A 79 -4.58 -5.14 -11.12
N LYS A 80 -5.22 -6.17 -10.59
CA LYS A 80 -6.42 -6.77 -11.16
C LYS A 80 -7.61 -5.80 -11.21
N ALA A 81 -7.79 -4.98 -10.17
CA ALA A 81 -8.89 -4.01 -10.10
C ALA A 81 -8.69 -2.84 -11.07
N LEU A 82 -7.44 -2.43 -11.35
CA LEU A 82 -7.12 -1.38 -12.31
C LEU A 82 -7.35 -1.83 -13.76
N GLY A 83 -7.22 -3.12 -14.05
CA GLY A 83 -7.40 -3.64 -15.41
C GLY A 83 -6.35 -3.11 -16.38
N ASP A 84 -6.79 -2.57 -17.51
CA ASP A 84 -5.91 -2.06 -18.58
C ASP A 84 -5.32 -0.68 -18.29
N LYS A 85 -5.64 -0.07 -17.15
CA LYS A 85 -5.18 1.26 -16.73
C LYS A 85 -5.54 2.39 -17.71
N LYS A 86 -6.56 2.18 -18.52
CA LYS A 86 -7.01 3.17 -19.50
C LYS A 86 -7.59 4.40 -18.80
N GLY A 87 -7.10 5.57 -19.19
CA GLY A 87 -7.61 6.86 -18.72
C GLY A 87 -7.21 7.27 -17.32
N ILE A 88 -6.38 6.50 -16.59
CA ILE A 88 -5.91 6.91 -15.28
C ILE A 88 -4.89 8.05 -15.37
N HIS A 89 -4.78 8.86 -14.30
CA HIS A 89 -3.73 9.89 -14.16
C HIS A 89 -2.32 9.28 -14.20
N ARG A 90 -2.17 8.04 -13.73
CA ARG A 90 -0.97 7.20 -13.74
C ARG A 90 0.07 7.56 -12.69
N TYR A 91 0.39 8.83 -12.49
CA TYR A 91 1.38 9.29 -11.51
C TYR A 91 0.70 9.78 -10.24
N GLY A 92 1.41 9.72 -9.12
CA GLY A 92 0.96 10.33 -7.88
C GLY A 92 2.15 10.83 -7.08
N CYS A 93 2.00 12.01 -6.48
CA CYS A 93 3.02 12.61 -5.63
C CYS A 93 2.39 13.29 -4.42
N PHE A 94 2.84 12.93 -3.22
CA PHE A 94 2.34 13.55 -2.01
C PHE A 94 3.44 13.75 -0.95
N PHE A 95 3.47 14.94 -0.36
CA PHE A 95 4.26 15.24 0.83
C PHE A 95 3.32 15.18 2.03
N CYS A 96 3.54 14.21 2.91
CA CYS A 96 2.66 13.94 4.05
C CYS A 96 3.32 14.38 5.35
N PRO A 97 2.84 15.46 6.00
CA PRO A 97 3.25 15.79 7.35
C PRO A 97 2.49 14.94 8.37
N MET A 98 3.17 14.54 9.44
CA MET A 98 2.59 13.98 10.64
C MET A 98 3.34 14.54 11.83
N ASP A 99 2.76 15.56 12.46
CA ASP A 99 3.39 16.38 13.50
C ASP A 99 4.80 16.83 13.06
N GLU A 100 5.87 16.33 13.70
CA GLU A 100 7.26 16.67 13.40
C GLU A 100 7.86 15.88 12.24
N ALA A 101 7.17 14.84 11.73
CA ALA A 101 7.66 14.03 10.62
C ALA A 101 7.12 14.54 9.28
N LEU A 102 7.93 14.46 8.25
CA LEU A 102 7.54 14.73 6.86
C LEU A 102 8.08 13.64 5.94
N SER A 103 7.17 12.98 5.23
CA SER A 103 7.52 11.99 4.20
C SER A 103 7.11 12.46 2.81
N ARG A 104 7.86 11.99 1.79
CA ARG A 104 7.56 12.20 0.37
C ARG A 104 7.30 10.84 -0.27
N ILE A 105 6.19 10.73 -0.98
CA ILE A 105 5.81 9.55 -1.75
C ILE A 105 5.61 9.96 -3.21
N VAL A 106 6.25 9.23 -4.13
CA VAL A 106 6.08 9.42 -5.57
C VAL A 106 5.90 8.04 -6.21
N LEU A 107 4.90 7.89 -7.07
CA LEU A 107 4.64 6.62 -7.73
C LEU A 107 4.28 6.78 -9.23
N ASP A 108 4.54 5.70 -9.97
CA ASP A 108 4.16 5.54 -11.38
C ASP A 108 3.55 4.14 -11.59
N LEU A 109 2.29 4.06 -11.97
CA LEU A 109 1.57 2.82 -12.29
C LEU A 109 1.97 2.27 -13.66
N SER A 110 3.29 2.12 -13.88
CA SER A 110 3.93 1.87 -15.18
C SER A 110 3.88 0.42 -15.66
N GLY A 111 3.32 -0.51 -14.89
CA GLY A 111 3.41 -1.95 -15.19
C GLY A 111 4.78 -2.58 -14.88
N ARG A 112 5.72 -1.82 -14.30
CA ARG A 112 7.07 -2.28 -13.90
C ARG A 112 7.30 -2.01 -12.43
N SER A 113 7.76 -3.03 -11.72
CA SER A 113 8.01 -2.96 -10.28
C SER A 113 9.38 -2.34 -9.98
N TYR A 114 9.39 -1.37 -9.09
CA TYR A 114 10.61 -0.87 -8.46
C TYR A 114 10.28 -0.16 -7.15
N LEU A 115 11.01 -0.46 -6.08
CA LEU A 115 10.91 0.27 -4.82
C LEU A 115 12.23 0.99 -4.53
N VAL A 116 12.13 2.30 -4.27
CA VAL A 116 13.15 3.08 -3.56
C VAL A 116 12.60 3.41 -2.18
N PHE A 117 13.27 2.96 -1.14
CA PHE A 117 12.87 3.15 0.25
C PHE A 117 14.00 3.81 1.03
N ASP A 118 13.98 5.16 1.07
CA ASP A 118 14.95 6.02 1.75
C ASP A 118 14.31 6.54 3.05
N VAL A 119 14.08 5.60 3.98
CA VAL A 119 13.37 5.86 5.24
C VAL A 119 14.19 5.34 6.39
N ASP A 120 14.48 6.20 7.34
CA ASP A 120 15.07 5.84 8.63
C ASP A 120 14.00 5.89 9.73
N ILE A 121 13.80 4.77 10.43
CA ILE A 121 12.85 4.64 11.52
C ILE A 121 13.66 4.37 12.80
N PRO A 122 13.75 5.34 13.74
CA PRO A 122 14.71 5.31 14.84
C PRO A 122 14.34 4.35 15.98
N VAL A 123 13.36 3.47 15.78
CA VAL A 123 12.92 2.46 16.76
C VAL A 123 12.70 1.12 16.08
N GLU A 124 13.01 0.03 16.76
CA GLU A 124 12.88 -1.33 16.22
C GLU A 124 11.42 -1.81 16.21
N ARG A 125 10.58 -1.30 17.13
CA ARG A 125 9.18 -1.75 17.30
C ARG A 125 8.24 -0.62 17.66
N ILE A 126 6.98 -0.77 17.22
CA ILE A 126 5.83 0.06 17.63
C ILE A 126 4.74 -0.92 18.07
N GLY A 127 4.53 -1.06 19.37
CA GLY A 127 3.71 -2.16 19.92
C GLY A 127 4.33 -3.52 19.58
N SER A 128 3.57 -4.40 18.97
CA SER A 128 4.03 -5.71 18.47
C SER A 128 4.55 -5.67 17.01
N PHE A 129 4.53 -4.53 16.35
CA PHE A 129 4.94 -4.37 14.96
C PHE A 129 6.44 -4.04 14.87
N GLU A 130 7.22 -4.86 14.20
CA GLU A 130 8.61 -4.60 13.84
C GLU A 130 8.67 -3.56 12.72
N THR A 131 9.43 -2.47 12.91
CA THR A 131 9.45 -1.35 11.97
C THR A 131 10.06 -1.69 10.62
N GLU A 132 10.94 -2.70 10.55
CA GLU A 132 11.48 -3.24 9.31
C GLU A 132 10.38 -3.79 8.38
N MET A 133 9.27 -4.27 8.94
CA MET A 133 8.12 -4.76 8.18
C MET A 133 7.44 -3.67 7.35
N THR A 134 7.69 -2.40 7.65
CA THR A 134 7.23 -1.29 6.83
C THR A 134 7.80 -1.38 5.40
N ARG A 135 9.11 -1.65 5.30
CA ARG A 135 9.78 -1.81 4.00
C ARG A 135 9.29 -3.08 3.29
N GLU A 136 9.17 -4.20 4.00
CA GLU A 136 8.76 -5.48 3.41
C GLU A 136 7.32 -5.41 2.86
N PHE A 137 6.41 -4.78 3.60
CA PHE A 137 5.05 -4.53 3.10
C PHE A 137 5.05 -3.71 1.79
N PHE A 138 5.77 -2.57 1.76
CA PHE A 138 5.79 -1.74 0.55
C PHE A 138 6.54 -2.38 -0.61
N LEU A 139 7.55 -3.22 -0.34
CA LEU A 139 8.26 -3.99 -1.37
C LEU A 139 7.31 -5.02 -2.01
N ALA A 140 6.61 -5.81 -1.18
CA ALA A 140 5.63 -6.78 -1.63
C ALA A 140 4.50 -6.12 -2.41
N PHE A 141 3.96 -5.01 -1.89
CA PHE A 141 2.88 -4.26 -2.53
C PHE A 141 3.33 -3.67 -3.88
N ALA A 142 4.46 -2.96 -3.94
CA ALA A 142 4.95 -2.34 -5.17
C ALA A 142 5.26 -3.38 -6.26
N ASN A 143 5.84 -4.52 -5.87
CA ASN A 143 6.17 -5.60 -6.79
C ASN A 143 4.92 -6.21 -7.44
N ASN A 144 3.88 -6.45 -6.68
CA ASN A 144 2.68 -7.13 -7.14
C ASN A 144 1.64 -6.17 -7.74
N ALA A 145 1.65 -4.89 -7.35
CA ALA A 145 0.90 -3.82 -8.02
C ALA A 145 1.58 -3.34 -9.31
N LYS A 146 2.78 -3.84 -9.63
CA LYS A 146 3.60 -3.47 -10.80
C LYS A 146 3.76 -1.97 -10.94
N MET A 147 4.17 -1.30 -9.86
CA MET A 147 4.41 0.14 -9.84
C MET A 147 5.85 0.49 -9.47
N ASN A 148 6.33 1.62 -9.96
CA ASN A 148 7.48 2.25 -9.37
C ASN A 148 7.01 3.05 -8.15
N LEU A 149 7.61 2.82 -7.00
CA LEU A 149 7.29 3.48 -5.74
C LEU A 149 8.56 4.05 -5.11
N HIS A 150 8.60 5.35 -4.91
CA HIS A 150 9.68 6.05 -4.24
C HIS A 150 9.16 6.66 -2.95
N MET A 151 9.73 6.26 -1.84
CA MET A 151 9.38 6.72 -0.50
C MET A 151 10.61 7.26 0.21
N ALA A 152 10.49 8.42 0.82
CA ALA A 152 11.55 9.01 1.62
C ALA A 152 10.97 9.74 2.83
N THR A 153 11.60 9.58 4.00
CA THR A 153 11.37 10.47 5.14
C THR A 153 12.36 11.61 5.05
N LEU A 154 11.86 12.84 4.94
CA LEU A 154 12.71 14.03 4.82
C LEU A 154 13.26 14.45 6.20
N TYR A 155 12.44 14.27 7.23
CA TYR A 155 12.80 14.41 8.64
C TYR A 155 11.68 13.82 9.52
N GLY A 156 12.00 13.49 10.76
CA GLY A 156 11.11 12.93 11.77
C GLY A 156 11.92 12.27 12.87
N VAL A 157 11.35 12.18 14.07
CA VAL A 157 12.00 11.54 15.23
C VAL A 157 11.13 10.48 15.90
N ASN A 158 9.81 10.57 15.72
CA ASN A 158 8.89 9.57 16.27
C ASN A 158 8.60 8.50 15.23
N GLY A 159 8.99 7.25 15.50
CA GLY A 159 8.80 6.13 14.57
C GLY A 159 7.34 5.90 14.17
N HIS A 160 6.39 6.07 15.09
CA HIS A 160 4.95 6.00 14.79
C HIS A 160 4.55 7.06 13.75
N HIS A 161 4.94 8.33 13.97
CA HIS A 161 4.62 9.42 13.05
C HIS A 161 5.25 9.22 11.67
N ILE A 162 6.49 8.72 11.63
CA ILE A 162 7.17 8.38 10.37
C ILE A 162 6.37 7.33 9.60
N VAL A 163 6.08 6.18 10.20
CA VAL A 163 5.34 5.10 9.53
C VAL A 163 3.94 5.56 9.12
N GLU A 164 3.23 6.26 10.00
CA GLU A 164 1.90 6.78 9.70
C GLU A 164 1.91 7.77 8.53
N SER A 165 2.91 8.65 8.44
CA SER A 165 3.06 9.59 7.32
C SER A 165 3.27 8.87 5.99
N LEU A 166 3.96 7.71 5.98
CA LEU A 166 4.14 6.90 4.78
C LEU A 166 2.82 6.29 4.31
N PHE A 167 2.03 5.69 5.22
CA PHE A 167 0.75 5.04 4.86
C PHE A 167 -0.33 6.05 4.45
N LYS A 168 -0.39 7.22 5.09
CA LYS A 168 -1.24 8.33 4.65
C LYS A 168 -0.80 8.87 3.29
N GLY A 169 0.50 9.10 3.15
CA GLY A 169 1.08 9.66 1.95
C GLY A 169 0.88 8.80 0.72
N ILE A 170 1.09 7.48 0.81
CA ILE A 170 0.81 6.56 -0.30
C ILE A 170 -0.69 6.51 -0.61
N GLY A 171 -1.57 6.60 0.41
CA GLY A 171 -3.00 6.71 0.19
C GLY A 171 -3.35 7.89 -0.71
N HIS A 172 -2.83 9.08 -0.41
CA HIS A 172 -3.05 10.26 -1.25
C HIS A 172 -2.44 10.13 -2.65
N ALA A 173 -1.21 9.64 -2.77
CA ALA A 173 -0.56 9.45 -4.06
C ALA A 173 -1.30 8.42 -4.94
N LEU A 174 -1.81 7.32 -4.36
CA LEU A 174 -2.64 6.35 -5.08
C LEU A 174 -3.95 6.97 -5.53
N LYS A 175 -4.61 7.77 -4.68
CA LYS A 175 -5.86 8.46 -5.04
C LYS A 175 -5.69 9.34 -6.27
N GLU A 176 -4.59 10.08 -6.34
CA GLU A 176 -4.23 10.89 -7.50
C GLU A 176 -3.99 10.00 -8.72
N ALA A 177 -3.12 9.00 -8.60
CA ALA A 177 -2.70 8.15 -9.72
C ALA A 177 -3.84 7.36 -10.38
N VAL A 178 -4.86 6.93 -9.60
CA VAL A 178 -5.99 6.14 -10.11
C VAL A 178 -7.14 6.98 -10.64
N THR A 179 -7.09 8.31 -10.49
CA THR A 179 -8.15 9.22 -10.97
C THR A 179 -8.31 9.07 -12.49
N ILE A 180 -9.56 8.92 -12.94
CA ILE A 180 -9.86 8.83 -14.37
C ILE A 180 -9.95 10.25 -14.95
N GLU A 181 -9.10 10.54 -15.92
CA GLU A 181 -9.01 11.85 -16.59
C GLU A 181 -9.32 11.77 -18.09
N GLY A 182 -9.41 10.56 -18.63
CA GLY A 182 -9.61 10.39 -20.07
C GLY A 182 -9.99 8.97 -20.45
N ASP A 183 -9.73 8.63 -21.72
CA ASP A 183 -10.06 7.33 -22.30
C ASP A 183 -8.87 6.69 -23.05
N THR A 184 -7.68 7.24 -22.90
CA THR A 184 -6.46 6.75 -23.54
C THR A 184 -5.46 6.24 -22.50
N ILE A 185 -4.55 5.34 -22.90
CA ILE A 185 -3.45 4.89 -22.06
C ILE A 185 -2.33 5.94 -22.14
N LEU A 186 -1.94 6.49 -21.00
CA LEU A 186 -0.87 7.48 -20.88
C LEU A 186 0.52 6.79 -21.04
N SER A 187 0.80 6.33 -22.24
CA SER A 187 2.05 5.66 -22.58
C SER A 187 2.32 5.76 -24.09
N THR A 188 3.54 6.16 -24.47
CA THR A 188 3.97 6.15 -25.87
C THR A 188 4.08 4.74 -26.47
N LYS A 189 4.07 3.70 -25.60
CA LYS A 189 4.07 2.28 -26.01
C LYS A 189 2.65 1.75 -26.26
N GLY A 190 1.60 2.50 -25.86
CA GLY A 190 0.20 2.07 -25.96
C GLY A 190 -0.23 1.03 -24.92
N VAL A 191 0.66 0.66 -23.98
CA VAL A 191 0.41 -0.29 -22.88
C VAL A 191 1.10 0.18 -21.59
N LEU A 192 0.59 -0.27 -20.42
CA LEU A 192 1.15 -0.10 -19.08
C LEU A 192 1.25 -1.45 -18.37
#